data_1f892ac450f795d1e010df94361551f0
#
_entry.id   1f892ac450f795d1e010df94361551f0
#
_cell.length_a   1.000
_cell.length_b   1.000
_cell.length_c   1.000
_cell.angle_alpha   90.00
_cell.angle_beta   90.00
_cell.angle_gamma   90.00
#
_symmetry.space_group_name_H-M   'P 1'
#
loop_
_entity.id
_entity.type
_entity.pdbx_description
1 polymer ?
#
loop_
_entity_poly.entity_id
_entity_poly.type
_entity_poly.pdbx_seq_one_letter_code
_entity_poly.pdbx_strand_id
1 'polypeptide(L)'
;HICGYAHTNAGTGAKSEIGDAAYGGSVENDNSGTLRYIRLEYTGYAFSEEKEANGVSFYGVGNGTTVEYLQAYKGSDDGFEFFGGSVNVKYLVATDCSDDSFDWTEGWNGYGQFLVAYQGDKATIGYDCDCLIEADNNGKNAAATPVSAPVLANMTLVGNSSTANKRGIRL
;
A
#
# COMPACT_ATOMS: atom_id res chain seq x y z
N HIS A 1 8.00 -5.64 -4.75
CA HIS A 1 7.93 -5.47 -3.30
C HIS A 1 9.30 -5.21 -2.69
N ILE A 2 9.33 -4.58 -1.53
CA ILE A 2 10.53 -4.18 -0.82
C ILE A 2 10.38 -4.62 0.62
N CYS A 3 11.40 -5.31 1.16
CA CYS A 3 11.42 -5.79 2.53
C CYS A 3 12.50 -5.05 3.33
N GLY A 4 12.12 -4.49 4.46
CA GLY A 4 12.99 -3.74 5.37
C GLY A 4 13.02 -4.34 6.77
N TYR A 5 13.67 -3.65 7.67
CA TYR A 5 13.91 -4.07 9.05
C TYR A 5 13.28 -3.15 10.10
N ALA A 6 12.34 -2.27 9.69
CA ALA A 6 11.54 -1.51 10.64
C ALA A 6 10.47 -2.39 11.27
N HIS A 7 9.69 -1.85 12.20
CA HIS A 7 8.70 -2.64 12.95
C HIS A 7 7.60 -3.24 12.07
N THR A 8 7.01 -4.33 12.54
CA THR A 8 5.70 -4.84 12.10
C THR A 8 4.97 -5.45 13.29
N ASN A 9 3.67 -5.38 13.31
CA ASN A 9 2.86 -6.08 14.31
C ASN A 9 2.37 -7.47 13.82
N ALA A 10 2.81 -7.92 12.65
CA ALA A 10 2.56 -9.29 12.17
C ALA A 10 3.20 -10.38 13.03
N GLY A 11 4.14 -9.98 13.91
CA GLY A 11 4.83 -10.90 14.80
C GLY A 11 6.15 -11.44 14.27
N THR A 12 6.76 -12.30 15.08
CA THR A 12 8.08 -12.87 14.76
C THR A 12 8.00 -13.79 13.54
N GLY A 13 8.89 -13.58 12.59
CA GLY A 13 8.99 -14.42 11.39
C GLY A 13 8.00 -14.03 10.29
N ALA A 14 7.53 -12.79 10.28
CA ALA A 14 6.73 -12.26 9.20
C ALA A 14 7.38 -12.49 7.83
N LYS A 15 6.56 -12.82 6.86
CA LYS A 15 6.98 -13.16 5.50
C LYS A 15 6.14 -12.40 4.49
N SER A 16 6.80 -11.84 3.47
CA SER A 16 6.10 -11.21 2.37
C SER A 16 5.17 -12.22 1.66
N GLU A 17 4.06 -11.75 1.14
CA GLU A 17 3.09 -12.56 0.39
C GLU A 17 3.74 -13.25 -0.81
N ILE A 18 4.59 -12.52 -1.51
CA ILE A 18 5.30 -13.03 -2.68
C ILE A 18 6.75 -13.32 -2.33
N GLY A 19 7.16 -14.57 -2.57
CA GLY A 19 8.53 -15.02 -2.40
C GLY A 19 8.94 -15.34 -0.97
N ASP A 20 8.04 -15.27 0.00
CA ASP A 20 8.25 -15.61 1.41
C ASP A 20 9.51 -14.94 2.02
N ALA A 21 9.83 -13.72 1.58
CA ALA A 21 10.96 -12.97 2.10
C ALA A 21 10.68 -12.51 3.54
N ALA A 22 11.63 -12.70 4.44
CA ALA A 22 11.50 -12.21 5.81
C ALA A 22 11.58 -10.68 5.85
N TYR A 23 10.77 -10.07 6.68
CA TYR A 23 10.78 -8.63 6.92
C TYR A 23 10.47 -8.28 8.38
N GLY A 24 10.61 -7.01 8.69
CA GLY A 24 10.34 -6.51 10.03
C GLY A 24 11.52 -6.65 10.98
N GLY A 25 11.49 -5.86 12.03
CA GLY A 25 12.56 -5.78 13.02
C GLY A 25 12.35 -4.62 13.97
N SER A 26 13.43 -3.90 14.28
CA SER A 26 13.41 -2.75 15.19
C SER A 26 14.24 -1.57 14.69
N VAL A 27 14.57 -1.56 13.40
CA VAL A 27 15.41 -0.51 12.80
C VAL A 27 14.50 0.49 12.09
N GLU A 28 13.93 1.41 12.85
CA GLU A 28 12.93 2.38 12.35
C GLU A 28 13.48 3.24 11.19
N ASN A 29 14.77 3.54 11.20
CA ASN A 29 15.45 4.27 10.14
C ASN A 29 16.12 3.36 9.10
N ASP A 30 15.62 2.13 8.95
CA ASP A 30 16.04 1.24 7.88
C ASP A 30 16.01 1.96 6.53
N ASN A 31 17.01 1.71 5.72
CA ASN A 31 17.16 2.30 4.40
C ASN A 31 17.23 1.20 3.34
N SER A 32 16.11 0.95 2.72
CA SER A 32 15.96 0.00 1.61
C SER A 32 16.23 0.64 0.24
N GLY A 33 16.79 1.85 0.20
CA GLY A 33 17.22 2.52 -1.03
C GLY A 33 16.39 3.75 -1.41
N THR A 34 16.42 4.08 -2.68
CA THR A 34 15.74 5.27 -3.24
C THR A 34 14.90 4.89 -4.45
N LEU A 35 13.61 5.13 -4.35
CA LEU A 35 12.63 4.96 -5.42
C LEU A 35 12.11 6.33 -5.83
N ARG A 36 12.44 6.76 -7.02
CA ARG A 36 11.98 8.06 -7.56
C ARG A 36 11.72 7.98 -9.05
N TYR A 37 10.67 8.70 -9.48
CA TYR A 37 10.29 8.83 -10.88
C TYR A 37 10.04 7.48 -11.57
N ILE A 38 9.29 6.61 -10.87
CA ILE A 38 8.95 5.28 -11.36
C ILE A 38 7.45 5.23 -11.68
N ARG A 39 7.13 4.69 -12.84
CA ARG A 39 5.77 4.31 -13.19
C ARG A 39 5.71 2.79 -13.39
N LEU A 40 4.78 2.15 -12.72
CA LEU A 40 4.50 0.73 -12.79
C LEU A 40 3.13 0.54 -13.44
N GLU A 41 3.05 -0.28 -14.45
CA GLU A 41 1.83 -0.48 -15.22
C GLU A 41 1.46 -1.96 -15.30
N TYR A 42 0.16 -2.26 -15.15
CA TYR A 42 -0.39 -3.59 -15.33
C TYR A 42 0.27 -4.64 -14.44
N THR A 43 0.56 -4.28 -13.22
CA THR A 43 0.99 -5.19 -12.14
C THR A 43 -0.20 -5.95 -11.57
N GLY A 44 0.00 -6.78 -10.56
CA GLY A 44 -1.10 -7.40 -9.82
C GLY A 44 -1.37 -8.84 -10.23
N TYR A 45 -0.32 -9.65 -10.43
CA TYR A 45 -0.52 -11.08 -10.67
C TYR A 45 -0.95 -11.79 -9.38
N ALA A 46 -2.13 -12.41 -9.41
CA ALA A 46 -2.61 -13.24 -8.31
C ALA A 46 -1.96 -14.64 -8.36
N PHE A 47 -1.20 -14.99 -7.33
CA PHE A 47 -0.64 -16.32 -7.12
C PHE A 47 -1.64 -17.25 -6.44
N SER A 48 -2.51 -16.70 -5.59
CA SER A 48 -3.64 -17.34 -4.92
C SER A 48 -4.65 -16.26 -4.50
N GLU A 49 -5.78 -16.65 -3.87
CA GLU A 49 -6.76 -15.70 -3.30
C GLU A 49 -6.22 -14.85 -2.15
N GLU A 50 -5.07 -15.21 -1.57
CA GLU A 50 -4.46 -14.52 -0.42
C GLU A 50 -3.03 -14.02 -0.73
N LYS A 51 -2.56 -14.14 -1.97
CA LYS A 51 -1.20 -13.77 -2.37
C LYS A 51 -1.22 -13.11 -3.74
N GLU A 52 -1.21 -11.82 -3.72
CA GLU A 52 -1.30 -10.99 -4.91
C GLU A 52 -0.11 -10.02 -4.99
N ALA A 53 0.20 -9.61 -6.18
CA ALA A 53 1.31 -8.69 -6.42
C ALA A 53 0.76 -7.28 -6.66
N ASN A 54 0.95 -6.40 -5.73
CA ASN A 54 0.54 -5.00 -5.82
C ASN A 54 1.32 -4.20 -6.88
N GLY A 55 0.98 -2.95 -7.03
CA GLY A 55 1.84 -1.98 -7.71
C GLY A 55 3.17 -1.87 -6.98
N VAL A 56 3.15 -1.49 -5.70
CA VAL A 56 4.31 -1.56 -4.80
C VAL A 56 3.88 -2.00 -3.41
N SER A 57 4.45 -3.08 -2.90
CA SER A 57 4.30 -3.51 -1.51
C SER A 57 5.54 -3.14 -0.69
N PHE A 58 5.33 -2.51 0.47
CA PHE A 58 6.35 -2.10 1.43
C PHE A 58 6.23 -2.92 2.70
N TYR A 59 7.09 -3.90 2.90
CA TYR A 59 7.10 -4.80 4.05
C TYR A 59 8.11 -4.35 5.10
N GLY A 60 7.68 -3.77 6.20
CA GLY A 60 8.55 -3.33 7.29
C GLY A 60 9.62 -2.32 6.85
N VAL A 61 9.33 -1.49 5.85
CA VAL A 61 10.30 -0.53 5.29
C VAL A 61 10.42 0.68 6.21
N GLY A 62 11.66 1.09 6.50
CA GLY A 62 11.95 2.17 7.43
C GLY A 62 12.01 3.56 6.80
N ASN A 63 11.98 4.58 7.66
CA ASN A 63 11.93 5.99 7.28
C ASN A 63 13.25 6.55 6.70
N GLY A 64 14.32 5.76 6.70
CA GLY A 64 15.55 6.07 5.96
C GLY A 64 15.43 5.85 4.45
N THR A 65 14.38 5.14 4.00
CA THR A 65 14.10 4.87 2.59
C THR A 65 13.45 6.08 1.94
N THR A 66 13.89 6.42 0.73
CA THR A 66 13.30 7.51 -0.05
C THR A 66 12.28 6.97 -1.03
N VAL A 67 11.02 7.44 -0.93
CA VAL A 67 9.93 7.05 -1.84
C VAL A 67 9.18 8.29 -2.31
N GLU A 68 9.43 8.70 -3.56
CA GLU A 68 8.86 9.92 -4.12
C GLU A 68 8.60 9.79 -5.62
N TYR A 69 7.52 10.44 -6.08
CA TYR A 69 7.16 10.51 -7.51
C TYR A 69 6.98 9.12 -8.15
N LEU A 70 6.14 8.30 -7.54
CA LEU A 70 5.77 7.00 -8.08
C LEU A 70 4.34 7.03 -8.61
N GLN A 71 4.11 6.24 -9.64
CA GLN A 71 2.75 5.95 -10.12
C GLN A 71 2.54 4.43 -10.27
N ALA A 72 1.45 3.92 -9.70
CA ALA A 72 0.85 2.64 -10.04
C ALA A 72 -0.32 2.89 -11.01
N TYR A 73 -0.37 2.16 -12.12
CA TYR A 73 -1.34 2.37 -13.18
C TYR A 73 -1.92 1.06 -13.66
N LYS A 74 -3.24 0.91 -13.50
CA LYS A 74 -4.00 -0.27 -13.98
C LYS A 74 -3.43 -1.59 -13.48
N GLY A 75 -3.03 -1.62 -12.19
CA GLY A 75 -2.75 -2.86 -11.50
C GLY A 75 -4.03 -3.69 -11.34
N SER A 76 -3.91 -5.02 -11.31
CA SER A 76 -5.01 -5.93 -11.01
C SER A 76 -5.10 -6.29 -9.53
N ASP A 77 -4.48 -5.50 -8.70
CA ASP A 77 -4.48 -5.52 -7.26
C ASP A 77 -4.21 -4.09 -6.76
N ASP A 78 -3.77 -3.90 -5.50
CA ASP A 78 -3.53 -2.58 -4.93
C ASP A 78 -2.52 -1.73 -5.70
N GLY A 79 -2.69 -0.43 -5.60
CA GLY A 79 -1.70 0.51 -6.10
C GLY A 79 -0.45 0.53 -5.23
N PHE A 80 -0.62 0.81 -3.95
CA PHE A 80 0.46 0.88 -2.94
C PHE A 80 -0.03 0.27 -1.64
N GLU A 81 0.68 -0.73 -1.13
CA GLU A 81 0.34 -1.39 0.12
C GLU A 81 1.51 -1.37 1.12
N PHE A 82 1.19 -1.10 2.40
CA PHE A 82 2.15 -0.94 3.48
C PHE A 82 1.90 -1.95 4.61
N PHE A 83 2.81 -2.90 4.75
CA PHE A 83 2.82 -3.92 5.79
C PHE A 83 3.76 -3.49 6.93
N GLY A 84 3.26 -2.72 7.88
CA GLY A 84 4.09 -2.16 8.95
C GLY A 84 5.13 -1.17 8.47
N GLY A 85 6.13 -0.93 9.30
CA GLY A 85 7.23 -0.01 9.02
C GLY A 85 6.90 1.45 9.25
N SER A 86 7.85 2.28 8.90
CA SER A 86 7.83 3.73 9.12
C SER A 86 8.18 4.54 7.86
N VAL A 87 8.13 3.92 6.70
CA VAL A 87 8.50 4.58 5.42
C VAL A 87 7.63 5.82 5.18
N ASN A 88 8.30 6.91 4.81
CA ASN A 88 7.63 8.15 4.42
C ASN A 88 7.52 8.23 2.90
N VAL A 89 6.36 8.67 2.41
CA VAL A 89 6.09 8.72 0.99
C VAL A 89 5.55 10.08 0.55
N LYS A 90 5.94 10.51 -0.64
CA LYS A 90 5.45 11.75 -1.25
C LYS A 90 5.18 11.60 -2.75
N TYR A 91 4.18 12.34 -3.21
CA TYR A 91 3.87 12.43 -4.65
C TYR A 91 3.59 11.06 -5.26
N LEU A 92 2.71 10.28 -4.62
CA LEU A 92 2.25 9.01 -5.15
C LEU A 92 0.94 9.18 -5.90
N VAL A 93 0.80 8.47 -7.01
CA VAL A 93 -0.40 8.45 -7.83
C VAL A 93 -0.81 7.00 -8.07
N ALA A 94 -1.97 6.60 -7.59
CA ALA A 94 -2.62 5.34 -7.94
C ALA A 94 -3.75 5.64 -8.93
N THR A 95 -3.74 4.96 -10.07
CA THR A 95 -4.71 5.20 -11.14
C THR A 95 -5.28 3.88 -11.63
N ASP A 96 -6.58 3.70 -11.51
CA ASP A 96 -7.32 2.55 -12.04
C ASP A 96 -6.77 1.20 -11.57
N CYS A 97 -6.25 1.10 -10.33
CA CYS A 97 -5.92 -0.17 -9.70
C CYS A 97 -7.22 -0.90 -9.34
N SER A 98 -7.27 -2.22 -9.55
CA SER A 98 -8.58 -2.93 -9.48
C SER A 98 -9.00 -3.28 -8.06
N ASP A 99 -8.08 -3.35 -7.13
CA ASP A 99 -8.40 -3.38 -5.71
C ASP A 99 -8.22 -1.97 -5.13
N ASP A 100 -7.48 -1.78 -4.09
CA ASP A 100 -7.37 -0.49 -3.42
C ASP A 100 -6.30 0.42 -4.05
N SER A 101 -6.50 1.74 -3.95
CA SER A 101 -5.47 2.66 -4.43
C SER A 101 -4.32 2.78 -3.46
N PHE A 102 -4.63 2.86 -2.17
CA PHE A 102 -3.69 2.84 -1.04
C PHE A 102 -4.24 1.93 0.05
N ASP A 103 -3.45 0.96 0.46
CA ASP A 103 -3.77 0.09 1.58
C ASP A 103 -2.66 0.09 2.63
N TRP A 104 -3.00 -0.10 3.91
CA TRP A 104 -2.03 -0.32 4.97
C TRP A 104 -2.55 -1.19 6.09
N THR A 105 -1.66 -2.00 6.62
CA THR A 105 -1.88 -2.93 7.70
C THR A 105 -0.63 -3.05 8.58
N GLU A 106 -0.65 -3.92 9.54
CA GLU A 106 0.49 -4.39 10.33
C GLU A 106 1.29 -3.30 11.06
N GLY A 107 0.64 -2.18 11.38
CA GLY A 107 1.24 -1.14 12.21
C GLY A 107 2.05 -0.10 11.45
N TRP A 108 1.80 0.13 10.17
CA TRP A 108 2.45 1.24 9.46
C TRP A 108 2.17 2.59 10.14
N ASN A 109 3.22 3.38 10.37
CA ASN A 109 3.15 4.67 11.03
C ASN A 109 3.96 5.79 10.33
N GLY A 110 4.21 5.64 9.04
CA GLY A 110 4.91 6.64 8.24
C GLY A 110 4.09 7.90 7.95
N TYR A 111 4.70 8.82 7.23
CA TYR A 111 4.05 10.04 6.72
C TYR A 111 3.80 9.93 5.24
N GLY A 112 2.58 10.28 4.80
CA GLY A 112 2.21 10.37 3.38
C GLY A 112 1.78 11.79 3.01
N GLN A 113 2.33 12.35 1.93
CA GLN A 113 1.96 13.69 1.47
C GLN A 113 1.86 13.77 -0.04
N PHE A 114 0.84 14.53 -0.51
CA PHE A 114 0.55 14.69 -1.94
C PHE A 114 0.24 13.35 -2.62
N LEU A 115 -0.78 12.68 -2.11
CA LEU A 115 -1.26 11.40 -2.62
C LEU A 115 -2.48 11.61 -3.52
N VAL A 116 -2.49 10.96 -4.66
CA VAL A 116 -3.63 11.00 -5.59
C VAL A 116 -4.11 9.57 -5.85
N ALA A 117 -5.37 9.31 -5.55
CA ALA A 117 -6.08 8.11 -5.97
C ALA A 117 -7.14 8.51 -7.01
N TYR A 118 -7.12 7.88 -8.16
CA TYR A 118 -8.08 8.11 -9.24
C TYR A 118 -8.64 6.77 -9.74
N GLN A 119 -9.95 6.67 -9.78
CA GLN A 119 -10.65 5.51 -10.31
C GLN A 119 -11.55 5.96 -11.48
N GLY A 120 -11.25 5.45 -12.68
CA GLY A 120 -12.08 5.64 -13.87
C GLY A 120 -13.38 4.84 -13.79
N ASP A 121 -14.37 5.25 -14.57
CA ASP A 121 -15.64 4.51 -14.67
C ASP A 121 -15.42 3.13 -15.28
N LYS A 122 -16.08 2.11 -14.72
CA LYS A 122 -16.06 0.73 -15.22
C LYS A 122 -16.34 0.63 -16.71
N ALA A 123 -17.25 1.46 -17.23
CA ALA A 123 -17.56 1.48 -18.67
C ALA A 123 -16.36 1.89 -19.54
N THR A 124 -15.40 2.61 -18.95
CA THR A 124 -14.20 3.08 -19.65
C THR A 124 -13.00 2.15 -19.43
N ILE A 125 -12.80 1.66 -18.21
CA ILE A 125 -11.63 0.84 -17.87
C ILE A 125 -11.87 -0.66 -17.99
N GLY A 126 -13.15 -1.11 -17.96
CA GLY A 126 -13.55 -2.50 -18.16
C GLY A 126 -13.67 -3.35 -16.90
N TYR A 127 -13.30 -2.83 -15.73
CA TYR A 127 -13.37 -3.51 -14.44
C TYR A 127 -13.79 -2.54 -13.32
N ASP A 128 -14.09 -3.07 -12.16
CA ASP A 128 -14.29 -2.28 -10.94
C ASP A 128 -12.96 -2.11 -10.21
N CYS A 129 -12.82 -1.00 -9.49
CA CYS A 129 -11.79 -0.80 -8.48
C CYS A 129 -12.44 -0.89 -7.10
N ASP A 130 -11.78 -1.21 -6.01
CA ASP A 130 -12.40 -1.18 -4.69
C ASP A 130 -12.16 0.15 -3.96
N CYS A 131 -11.53 0.22 -2.82
CA CYS A 131 -11.43 1.45 -2.06
C CYS A 131 -10.38 2.43 -2.64
N LEU A 132 -10.59 3.72 -2.42
CA LEU A 132 -9.52 4.71 -2.64
C LEU A 132 -8.47 4.62 -1.53
N ILE A 133 -8.93 4.23 -0.32
CA ILE A 133 -8.08 3.87 0.82
C ILE A 133 -8.76 2.72 1.55
N GLU A 134 -8.04 1.63 1.77
CA GLU A 134 -8.31 0.63 2.80
C GLU A 134 -7.27 0.75 3.91
N ALA A 135 -7.69 0.48 5.15
CA ALA A 135 -6.80 0.64 6.29
C ALA A 135 -7.20 -0.27 7.43
N ASP A 136 -6.27 -1.04 7.90
CA ASP A 136 -6.46 -1.78 9.13
C ASP A 136 -5.23 -1.71 10.05
N ASN A 137 -5.35 -2.29 11.23
CA ASN A 137 -4.21 -2.45 12.13
C ASN A 137 -3.52 -3.81 11.94
N ASN A 138 -4.34 -4.85 11.81
CA ASN A 138 -3.90 -6.22 11.59
C ASN A 138 -5.14 -7.12 11.41
N GLY A 139 -5.30 -7.73 10.26
CA GLY A 139 -6.47 -8.55 9.92
C GLY A 139 -6.71 -9.77 10.84
N LYS A 140 -5.71 -10.18 11.63
CA LYS A 140 -5.82 -11.30 12.58
C LYS A 140 -6.00 -10.85 14.02
N ASN A 141 -5.52 -9.67 14.38
CA ASN A 141 -5.55 -9.13 15.73
C ASN A 141 -5.62 -7.60 15.73
N ALA A 142 -6.81 -7.06 15.76
CA ALA A 142 -7.03 -5.60 15.76
C ALA A 142 -6.37 -4.85 16.94
N ALA A 143 -5.95 -5.56 18.01
CA ALA A 143 -5.22 -4.99 19.14
C ALA A 143 -3.70 -5.19 19.06
N ALA A 144 -3.18 -5.64 17.92
CA ALA A 144 -1.74 -5.81 17.73
C ALA A 144 -0.99 -4.47 17.85
N THR A 145 0.25 -4.53 18.34
CA THR A 145 1.10 -3.34 18.52
C THR A 145 2.46 -3.54 17.85
N PRO A 146 3.04 -2.48 17.30
CA PRO A 146 2.55 -1.08 17.25
C PRO A 146 1.28 -0.94 16.39
N VAL A 147 0.43 0.03 16.74
CA VAL A 147 -0.82 0.28 16.02
C VAL A 147 -0.53 1.03 14.73
N SER A 148 -1.25 0.70 13.66
CA SER A 148 -1.23 1.49 12.41
C SER A 148 -1.70 2.92 12.69
N ALA A 149 -0.83 3.89 12.48
CA ALA A 149 -1.09 5.29 12.79
C ALA A 149 -0.37 6.26 11.82
N PRO A 150 -0.56 6.11 10.50
CA PRO A 150 0.08 7.01 9.56
C PRO A 150 -0.47 8.44 9.67
N VAL A 151 0.35 9.41 9.29
CA VAL A 151 -0.06 10.80 9.17
C VAL A 151 -0.11 11.19 7.70
N LEU A 152 -1.31 11.45 7.18
CA LEU A 152 -1.53 11.74 5.77
C LEU A 152 -1.98 13.19 5.56
N ALA A 153 -1.46 13.84 4.53
CA ALA A 153 -1.82 15.22 4.19
C ALA A 153 -1.85 15.48 2.68
N ASN A 154 -2.65 16.46 2.27
CA ASN A 154 -2.74 16.88 0.87
C ASN A 154 -3.10 15.72 -0.07
N MET A 155 -4.22 15.06 0.21
CA MET A 155 -4.72 13.96 -0.59
C MET A 155 -5.80 14.42 -1.57
N THR A 156 -5.83 13.83 -2.74
CA THR A 156 -6.92 13.96 -3.72
C THR A 156 -7.45 12.57 -4.03
N LEU A 157 -8.69 12.31 -3.65
CA LEU A 157 -9.35 11.02 -3.82
C LEU A 157 -10.51 11.18 -4.79
N VAL A 158 -10.42 10.56 -5.96
CA VAL A 158 -11.40 10.66 -7.04
C VAL A 158 -11.96 9.28 -7.31
N GLY A 159 -13.14 8.99 -6.76
CA GLY A 159 -13.91 7.78 -7.04
C GLY A 159 -14.64 7.87 -8.38
N ASN A 160 -15.22 6.77 -8.79
CA ASN A 160 -16.01 6.67 -10.01
C ASN A 160 -17.52 6.62 -9.70
N SER A 161 -18.34 6.54 -10.75
CA SER A 161 -19.80 6.46 -10.64
C SER A 161 -20.34 5.03 -10.40
N SER A 162 -19.48 4.03 -10.23
CA SER A 162 -19.89 2.64 -9.96
C SER A 162 -20.64 2.56 -8.64
N THR A 163 -21.68 1.73 -8.61
CA THR A 163 -22.52 1.50 -7.42
C THR A 163 -22.16 0.19 -6.68
N ALA A 164 -21.20 -0.57 -7.19
CA ALA A 164 -20.80 -1.85 -6.62
C ALA A 164 -19.89 -1.60 -5.39
N ASN A 165 -20.41 -1.82 -4.19
CA ASN A 165 -19.75 -1.88 -2.86
C ASN A 165 -18.53 -0.97 -2.63
N LYS A 166 -18.41 0.10 -3.35
CA LYS A 166 -17.26 1.00 -3.34
C LYS A 166 -17.26 1.90 -2.11
N ARG A 167 -16.10 2.07 -1.52
CA ARG A 167 -15.88 2.97 -0.40
C ARG A 167 -14.76 3.96 -0.74
N GLY A 168 -14.97 5.21 -0.40
CA GLY A 168 -13.90 6.20 -0.52
C GLY A 168 -12.75 5.86 0.45
N ILE A 169 -13.10 5.67 1.72
CA ILE A 169 -12.16 5.27 2.78
C ILE A 169 -12.83 4.18 3.63
N ARG A 170 -12.15 3.08 3.82
CA ARG A 170 -12.50 1.98 4.72
C ARG A 170 -11.47 1.91 5.84
N LEU A 171 -11.95 1.94 7.10
CA LEU A 171 -11.12 1.84 8.31
C LEU A 171 -11.58 0.66 9.16
#